data_3b680bb0c56bc7d752e95683cc754693
#
_entry.id   3b680bb0c56bc7d752e95683cc754693
#
_cell.length_a   1.000
_cell.length_b   1.000
_cell.length_c   1.000
_cell.angle_alpha   90.00
_cell.angle_beta   90.00
_cell.angle_gamma   90.00
#
_symmetry.space_group_name_H-M   'P 1'
#
loop_
_entity.id
_entity.type
_entity.pdbx_description
1 polymer ?
#
loop_
_entity_poly.entity_id
_entity_poly.type
_entity_poly.pdbx_seq_one_letter_code
_entity_poly.pdbx_strand_id
1 'polypeptide(L)'
;MIAELADVREDVPHADVAVVGAGFAGIDLAVQLGRRGLRVLLIEAGRDSFDPAAQDLARFSNVGKPLREPDPEGPHNPYLDRAFRGETRIRQFGGTSTIWTGKWRLLNPLTFQQREWVPGSGWPITREELLPFHAEVARDHGIGDVDALPDGGRHHPLAQECTAAGIDSSLLHWQASPLRMAERYRDELRAMPNVQVLLGATATELVLDDAHRRVRTVVVRSLGGHRAELSADQVVLATGGLEPARLLLASDRQLPEGIGNAHGLVGRYFQDHPKTKRAVLRPSPALRRMADWLATDPLPRDQLLFGLSLEEQRRHRLLDHAVSVRPVFDYELDYPAADVVAVREALRNRSLRGLTRATLARAAAPRTLRQYVGQRVHRRRRGRVAHYATAIYLEQAPNPESRLRLGARRDALGMRELEIDWQLSPLDHESFGRLQGLLTDAFARAGLGELDFGPDELTLADAGDANHHIGATRMAARPEEGVVDRDCRVFGTDNLYIATASVFPTGECATPTFTIAALARRLSAHLLALRDDERAPALRAPGDQ
;
A
#
# COMPACT_ATOMS: atom_id res chain seq x y z
N MET A 1 -24.95 -0.82 8.63
CA MET A 1 -25.48 -1.95 7.81
C MET A 1 -24.46 -2.36 6.76
N ILE A 2 -24.28 -3.66 6.44
CA ILE A 2 -23.48 -4.13 5.30
C ILE A 2 -24.44 -4.87 4.35
N ALA A 3 -24.53 -4.40 3.10
CA ALA A 3 -25.46 -4.92 2.08
C ALA A 3 -24.81 -4.96 0.69
N GLU A 4 -25.24 -5.86 -0.17
CA GLU A 4 -24.91 -5.82 -1.60
C GLU A 4 -25.74 -4.74 -2.30
N LEU A 5 -25.16 -4.04 -3.29
CA LEU A 5 -25.89 -3.03 -4.07
C LEU A 5 -27.17 -3.61 -4.71
N ALA A 6 -27.12 -4.87 -5.11
CA ALA A 6 -28.25 -5.59 -5.71
C ALA A 6 -29.44 -5.78 -4.76
N ASP A 7 -29.22 -5.76 -3.45
CA ASP A 7 -30.25 -5.99 -2.43
C ASP A 7 -30.86 -4.66 -1.91
N VAL A 8 -30.27 -3.53 -2.30
CA VAL A 8 -30.77 -2.20 -1.90
C VAL A 8 -31.97 -1.85 -2.77
N ARG A 9 -33.17 -1.81 -2.17
CA ARG A 9 -34.46 -1.53 -2.84
C ARG A 9 -34.95 -0.10 -2.67
N GLU A 10 -34.39 0.60 -1.68
CA GLU A 10 -34.77 1.98 -1.37
C GLU A 10 -33.63 2.93 -1.79
N ASP A 11 -33.95 4.21 -1.96
CA ASP A 11 -32.94 5.23 -2.19
C ASP A 11 -31.96 5.27 -1.02
N VAL A 12 -30.67 5.23 -1.32
CA VAL A 12 -29.63 5.34 -0.29
C VAL A 12 -29.66 6.77 0.25
N PRO A 13 -29.86 6.94 1.57
CA PRO A 13 -29.91 8.28 2.16
C PRO A 13 -28.62 9.08 1.91
N HIS A 14 -28.78 10.39 1.76
CA HIS A 14 -27.65 11.31 1.70
C HIS A 14 -26.74 11.16 2.93
N ALA A 15 -25.43 11.06 2.71
CA ALA A 15 -24.43 10.88 3.75
C ALA A 15 -23.65 12.17 4.03
N ASP A 16 -23.06 12.27 5.22
CA ASP A 16 -22.12 13.36 5.49
C ASP A 16 -20.80 13.09 4.72
N VAL A 17 -20.39 11.81 4.62
CA VAL A 17 -19.19 11.41 3.88
C VAL A 17 -19.44 10.11 3.09
N ALA A 18 -19.16 10.13 1.78
CA ALA A 18 -19.06 8.95 0.95
C ALA A 18 -17.58 8.56 0.79
N VAL A 19 -17.22 7.35 1.19
CA VAL A 19 -15.88 6.79 1.05
C VAL A 19 -15.92 5.71 -0.02
N VAL A 20 -15.21 5.92 -1.13
CA VAL A 20 -15.13 4.99 -2.25
C VAL A 20 -13.90 4.11 -2.09
N GLY A 21 -14.10 2.81 -1.92
CA GLY A 21 -13.08 1.78 -1.66
C GLY A 21 -13.02 1.39 -0.19
N ALA A 22 -13.30 0.11 0.10
CA ALA A 22 -13.23 -0.47 1.44
C ALA A 22 -11.93 -1.25 1.66
N GLY A 23 -10.80 -0.66 1.25
CA GLY A 23 -9.46 -1.10 1.59
C GLY A 23 -9.01 -0.61 2.97
N PHE A 24 -7.69 -0.60 3.20
CA PHE A 24 -7.12 -0.18 4.49
C PHE A 24 -7.59 1.22 4.88
N ALA A 25 -7.33 2.23 4.04
CA ALA A 25 -7.67 3.62 4.34
C ALA A 25 -9.20 3.84 4.44
N GLY A 26 -9.97 3.23 3.53
CA GLY A 26 -11.42 3.44 3.50
C GLY A 26 -12.14 2.87 4.71
N ILE A 27 -11.78 1.67 5.15
CA ILE A 27 -12.34 1.09 6.40
C ILE A 27 -11.91 1.91 7.61
N ASP A 28 -10.63 2.32 7.69
CA ASP A 28 -10.16 3.14 8.80
C ASP A 28 -10.90 4.47 8.88
N LEU A 29 -11.04 5.20 7.76
CA LEU A 29 -11.84 6.42 7.66
C LEU A 29 -13.29 6.21 8.11
N ALA A 30 -13.95 5.18 7.57
CA ALA A 30 -15.35 4.89 7.90
C ALA A 30 -15.55 4.64 9.40
N VAL A 31 -14.61 3.90 10.02
CA VAL A 31 -14.64 3.63 11.46
C VAL A 31 -14.40 4.92 12.27
N GLN A 32 -13.39 5.72 11.92
CA GLN A 32 -13.08 6.93 12.67
C GLN A 32 -14.21 7.97 12.59
N LEU A 33 -14.73 8.21 11.38
CA LEU A 33 -15.83 9.15 11.15
C LEU A 33 -17.14 8.65 11.80
N GLY A 34 -17.41 7.34 11.66
CA GLY A 34 -18.58 6.70 12.27
C GLY A 34 -18.59 6.77 13.79
N ARG A 35 -17.45 6.54 14.45
CA ARG A 35 -17.27 6.71 15.91
C ARG A 35 -17.56 8.13 16.40
N ARG A 36 -17.38 9.12 15.51
CA ARG A 36 -17.66 10.55 15.77
C ARG A 36 -19.07 10.97 15.35
N GLY A 37 -19.92 9.99 14.97
CA GLY A 37 -21.33 10.20 14.68
C GLY A 37 -21.65 10.79 13.30
N LEU A 38 -20.70 10.77 12.33
CA LEU A 38 -21.02 11.12 10.96
C LEU A 38 -21.78 9.98 10.29
N ARG A 39 -22.70 10.33 9.38
CA ARG A 39 -23.34 9.38 8.47
C ARG A 39 -22.35 9.07 7.37
N VAL A 40 -21.83 7.83 7.36
CA VAL A 40 -20.81 7.39 6.42
C VAL A 40 -21.38 6.34 5.46
N LEU A 41 -21.15 6.56 4.17
CA LEU A 41 -21.42 5.60 3.13
C LEU A 41 -20.10 5.04 2.60
N LEU A 42 -19.80 3.78 2.93
CA LEU A 42 -18.60 3.08 2.47
C LEU A 42 -18.96 2.21 1.26
N ILE A 43 -18.32 2.48 0.11
CA ILE A 43 -18.65 1.89 -1.19
C ILE A 43 -17.50 0.96 -1.61
N GLU A 44 -17.79 -0.31 -1.88
CA GLU A 44 -16.79 -1.30 -2.28
C GLU A 44 -17.20 -2.02 -3.58
N ALA A 45 -16.29 -2.03 -4.54
CA ALA A 45 -16.51 -2.68 -5.84
C ALA A 45 -16.59 -4.22 -5.74
N GLY A 46 -15.81 -4.79 -4.83
CA GLY A 46 -15.81 -6.22 -4.55
C GLY A 46 -16.92 -6.65 -3.60
N ARG A 47 -16.98 -7.96 -3.38
CA ARG A 47 -17.91 -8.60 -2.44
C ARG A 47 -17.22 -8.93 -1.12
N ASP A 48 -17.94 -9.55 -0.22
CA ASP A 48 -17.42 -10.03 1.05
C ASP A 48 -16.35 -11.12 0.89
N SER A 49 -16.47 -11.95 -0.13
CA SER A 49 -15.47 -12.92 -0.57
C SER A 49 -14.91 -12.55 -1.93
N PHE A 50 -13.74 -13.10 -2.27
CA PHE A 50 -13.13 -12.88 -3.58
C PHE A 50 -14.06 -13.32 -4.72
N ASP A 51 -14.28 -12.41 -5.66
CA ASP A 51 -15.05 -12.63 -6.88
C ASP A 51 -14.16 -12.35 -8.10
N PRO A 52 -13.81 -13.38 -8.90
CA PRO A 52 -12.99 -13.21 -10.10
C PRO A 52 -13.56 -12.20 -11.10
N ALA A 53 -14.89 -12.10 -11.23
CA ALA A 53 -15.53 -11.18 -12.15
C ALA A 53 -15.39 -9.72 -11.68
N ALA A 54 -15.49 -9.47 -10.37
CA ALA A 54 -15.22 -8.15 -9.79
C ALA A 54 -13.73 -7.81 -9.90
N GLN A 55 -12.84 -8.79 -9.72
CA GLN A 55 -11.40 -8.60 -9.86
C GLN A 55 -11.02 -8.23 -11.29
N ASP A 56 -11.69 -8.79 -12.27
CA ASP A 56 -11.46 -8.53 -13.70
C ASP A 56 -11.68 -7.06 -14.10
N LEU A 57 -12.50 -6.31 -13.37
CA LEU A 57 -12.66 -4.86 -13.53
C LEU A 57 -11.39 -4.06 -13.23
N ALA A 58 -10.39 -4.68 -12.59
CA ALA A 58 -9.11 -4.05 -12.28
C ALA A 58 -8.03 -4.27 -13.36
N ARG A 59 -8.37 -4.81 -14.53
CA ARG A 59 -7.43 -5.04 -15.63
C ARG A 59 -6.77 -3.75 -16.11
N PHE A 60 -5.53 -3.90 -16.54
CA PHE A 60 -4.75 -2.86 -17.19
C PHE A 60 -3.83 -3.47 -18.26
N SER A 61 -3.23 -2.62 -19.09
CA SER A 61 -2.16 -3.00 -20.00
C SER A 61 -0.86 -2.29 -19.62
N ASN A 62 0.25 -3.00 -19.70
CA ASN A 62 1.57 -2.40 -19.61
C ASN A 62 2.01 -1.89 -20.97
N VAL A 63 2.44 -0.61 -21.02
CA VAL A 63 3.00 0.03 -22.23
C VAL A 63 4.50 0.29 -22.03
N GLY A 64 4.88 0.71 -20.82
CA GLY A 64 6.26 0.92 -20.39
C GLY A 64 6.88 -0.32 -19.76
N LYS A 65 7.76 -0.13 -18.75
CA LYS A 65 8.31 -1.21 -17.96
C LYS A 65 7.13 -1.97 -17.31
N PRO A 66 7.05 -3.31 -17.50
CA PRO A 66 5.92 -4.05 -16.97
C PRO A 66 5.95 -4.04 -15.43
N LEU A 67 4.80 -3.75 -14.83
CA LEU A 67 4.57 -4.20 -13.47
C LEU A 67 4.61 -5.72 -13.48
N ARG A 68 5.17 -6.30 -12.41
CA ARG A 68 5.38 -7.73 -12.35
C ARG A 68 4.08 -8.47 -12.65
N GLU A 69 4.13 -9.26 -13.70
CA GLU A 69 3.17 -10.33 -13.87
C GLU A 69 3.42 -11.40 -12.80
N PRO A 70 2.37 -12.09 -12.37
CA PRO A 70 2.51 -13.20 -11.46
C PRO A 70 3.49 -14.20 -12.07
N ASP A 71 4.50 -14.57 -11.29
CA ASP A 71 5.32 -15.72 -11.61
C ASP A 71 4.57 -16.97 -11.14
N PRO A 72 3.92 -17.73 -12.04
CA PRO A 72 3.17 -18.92 -11.66
C PRO A 72 4.08 -20.04 -11.13
N GLU A 73 5.41 -19.94 -11.37
CA GLU A 73 6.42 -20.90 -10.93
C GLU A 73 7.30 -20.33 -9.80
N GLY A 74 7.14 -19.04 -9.47
CA GLY A 74 7.90 -18.41 -8.40
C GLY A 74 7.62 -19.00 -7.02
N PRO A 75 8.52 -18.80 -6.04
CA PRO A 75 8.32 -19.30 -4.69
C PRO A 75 6.99 -18.77 -4.15
N HIS A 76 6.08 -19.69 -3.84
CA HIS A 76 4.77 -19.36 -3.32
C HIS A 76 4.90 -18.47 -2.09
N ASN A 77 4.30 -17.28 -2.14
CA ASN A 77 4.01 -16.56 -0.92
C ASN A 77 2.90 -17.35 -0.20
N PRO A 78 3.15 -17.94 0.98
CA PRO A 78 2.16 -18.76 1.68
C PRO A 78 0.94 -17.97 2.16
N TYR A 79 1.00 -16.65 2.06
CA TYR A 79 -0.10 -15.74 2.39
C TYR A 79 -0.93 -15.37 1.15
N LEU A 80 -0.43 -15.69 -0.05
CA LEU A 80 -1.16 -15.52 -1.30
C LEU A 80 -1.74 -16.89 -1.67
N ASP A 81 -3.03 -17.07 -1.45
CA ASP A 81 -3.75 -18.24 -1.94
C ASP A 81 -3.63 -18.34 -3.48
N ARG A 82 -3.78 -19.54 -4.04
CA ARG A 82 -3.77 -19.79 -5.48
C ARG A 82 -4.80 -18.95 -6.26
N ALA A 83 -5.89 -18.54 -5.62
CA ALA A 83 -6.88 -17.64 -6.19
C ALA A 83 -6.31 -16.24 -6.53
N PHE A 84 -5.24 -15.84 -5.86
CA PHE A 84 -4.63 -14.53 -5.98
C PHE A 84 -3.29 -14.55 -6.74
N ARG A 85 -3.07 -15.54 -7.58
CA ARG A 85 -1.86 -15.59 -8.40
C ARG A 85 -1.75 -14.32 -9.21
N GLY A 86 -0.79 -13.48 -8.81
CA GLY A 86 -0.41 -12.28 -9.47
C GLY A 86 -1.24 -11.05 -9.29
N GLU A 87 -2.20 -11.11 -8.43
CA GLU A 87 -2.97 -9.92 -8.11
C GLU A 87 -2.15 -9.03 -7.18
N THR A 88 -1.89 -7.81 -7.62
CA THR A 88 -1.22 -6.78 -6.83
C THR A 88 -2.22 -5.90 -6.09
N ARG A 89 -3.50 -6.02 -6.46
CA ARG A 89 -4.64 -5.27 -5.95
C ARG A 89 -5.83 -6.21 -5.84
N ILE A 90 -6.61 -6.07 -4.79
CA ILE A 90 -7.78 -6.94 -4.53
C ILE A 90 -9.04 -6.10 -4.47
N ARG A 91 -10.01 -6.43 -5.30
CA ARG A 91 -11.39 -5.93 -5.24
C ARG A 91 -12.21 -6.87 -4.37
N GLN A 92 -12.21 -6.57 -3.08
CA GLN A 92 -12.92 -7.31 -2.05
C GLN A 92 -13.06 -6.43 -0.81
N PHE A 93 -14.07 -6.65 0.00
CA PHE A 93 -14.16 -6.00 1.31
C PHE A 93 -12.91 -6.27 2.15
N GLY A 94 -12.20 -5.22 2.53
CA GLY A 94 -10.86 -5.26 3.11
C GLY A 94 -9.74 -4.93 2.12
N GLY A 95 -10.00 -4.93 0.81
CA GLY A 95 -9.03 -4.60 -0.23
C GLY A 95 -7.76 -5.42 -0.12
N THR A 96 -6.63 -4.83 -0.48
CA THR A 96 -5.30 -5.47 -0.43
C THR A 96 -4.87 -5.84 1.00
N SER A 97 -5.55 -5.35 2.07
CA SER A 97 -5.28 -5.83 3.42
C SER A 97 -5.57 -7.33 3.60
N THR A 98 -6.35 -7.94 2.70
CA THR A 98 -6.65 -9.38 2.72
C THR A 98 -5.45 -10.25 2.34
N ILE A 99 -4.46 -9.70 1.62
CA ILE A 99 -3.29 -10.42 1.11
C ILE A 99 -1.94 -9.83 1.55
N TRP A 100 -1.89 -8.60 2.08
CA TRP A 100 -0.63 -7.96 2.41
C TRP A 100 0.15 -8.69 3.51
N THR A 101 1.44 -8.41 3.61
CA THR A 101 2.34 -9.13 4.52
C THR A 101 2.42 -8.52 5.92
N GLY A 102 1.83 -7.35 6.17
CA GLY A 102 1.82 -6.70 7.50
C GLY A 102 3.12 -6.00 7.85
N LYS A 103 3.78 -5.40 6.88
CA LYS A 103 5.02 -4.64 7.08
C LYS A 103 4.72 -3.17 7.33
N TRP A 104 5.33 -2.61 8.38
CA TRP A 104 5.17 -1.23 8.81
C TRP A 104 6.52 -0.52 8.86
N ARG A 105 6.60 0.68 8.33
CA ARG A 105 7.76 1.55 8.43
C ARG A 105 7.35 3.00 8.32
N LEU A 106 8.00 3.88 9.09
CA LEU A 106 7.91 5.33 8.92
C LEU A 106 8.78 5.77 7.75
N LEU A 107 8.32 6.79 7.03
CA LEU A 107 9.13 7.46 6.02
C LEU A 107 10.24 8.28 6.69
N ASN A 108 11.41 8.34 6.04
CA ASN A 108 12.54 9.14 6.46
C ASN A 108 12.22 10.64 6.40
N PRO A 109 12.80 11.47 7.29
CA PRO A 109 12.60 12.93 7.24
C PRO A 109 12.98 13.55 5.89
N LEU A 110 13.99 13.00 5.20
CA LEU A 110 14.46 13.50 3.91
C LEU A 110 13.41 13.35 2.79
N THR A 111 12.52 12.36 2.92
CA THR A 111 11.42 12.13 1.95
C THR A 111 10.47 13.32 1.86
N PHE A 112 10.23 13.99 2.98
CA PHE A 112 9.35 15.16 3.04
C PHE A 112 10.00 16.45 2.55
N GLN A 113 11.35 16.49 2.47
CA GLN A 113 12.09 17.66 2.08
C GLN A 113 12.20 17.79 0.56
N GLN A 114 12.23 19.02 0.09
CA GLN A 114 12.65 19.30 -1.28
C GLN A 114 14.15 19.01 -1.40
N ARG A 115 14.51 18.10 -2.30
CA ARG A 115 15.88 17.71 -2.60
C ARG A 115 16.29 18.32 -3.94
N GLU A 116 17.29 19.19 -3.95
CA GLU A 116 17.74 19.88 -5.17
C GLU A 116 18.11 18.94 -6.31
N TRP A 117 18.59 17.73 -5.98
CA TRP A 117 18.98 16.71 -6.97
C TRP A 117 17.83 15.77 -7.37
N VAL A 118 16.63 15.90 -6.77
CA VAL A 118 15.45 15.09 -7.08
C VAL A 118 14.33 16.03 -7.54
N PRO A 119 14.21 16.27 -8.86
CA PRO A 119 13.15 17.11 -9.39
C PRO A 119 11.77 16.62 -8.98
N GLY A 120 10.91 17.53 -8.54
CA GLY A 120 9.57 17.20 -8.09
C GLY A 120 9.49 16.54 -6.71
N SER A 121 10.58 16.51 -5.93
CA SER A 121 10.54 16.09 -4.53
C SER A 121 9.96 17.17 -3.62
N GLY A 122 9.69 16.79 -2.38
CA GLY A 122 9.10 17.66 -1.36
C GLY A 122 7.60 17.45 -1.19
N TRP A 123 7.19 17.32 0.06
CA TRP A 123 5.78 17.25 0.44
C TRP A 123 5.33 18.62 0.96
N PRO A 124 4.09 19.06 0.72
CA PRO A 124 3.57 20.31 1.29
C PRO A 124 3.16 20.17 2.77
N ILE A 125 3.45 19.03 3.38
CA ILE A 125 3.31 18.75 4.81
C ILE A 125 4.63 18.21 5.36
N THR A 126 4.85 18.34 6.67
CA THR A 126 6.04 17.82 7.32
C THR A 126 5.82 16.41 7.88
N ARG A 127 6.93 15.73 8.18
CA ARG A 127 6.88 14.44 8.88
C ARG A 127 6.25 14.59 10.26
N GLU A 128 6.60 15.66 10.96
CA GLU A 128 6.15 15.98 12.30
C GLU A 128 4.63 16.17 12.37
N GLU A 129 4.01 16.71 11.32
CA GLU A 129 2.54 16.80 11.21
C GLU A 129 1.87 15.43 11.14
N LEU A 130 2.56 14.39 10.66
CA LEU A 130 2.00 13.03 10.56
C LEU A 130 2.30 12.16 11.79
N LEU A 131 3.33 12.46 12.59
CA LEU A 131 3.71 11.64 13.74
C LEU A 131 2.57 11.37 14.72
N PRO A 132 1.72 12.34 15.12
CA PRO A 132 0.59 12.08 16.00
C PRO A 132 -0.37 11.02 15.44
N PHE A 133 -0.64 11.07 14.13
CA PHE A 133 -1.52 10.12 13.44
C PHE A 133 -0.87 8.74 13.28
N HIS A 134 0.44 8.68 13.06
CA HIS A 134 1.18 7.40 13.13
C HIS A 134 1.07 6.78 14.53
N ALA A 135 1.18 7.58 15.60
CA ALA A 135 1.04 7.10 16.97
C ALA A 135 -0.37 6.54 17.24
N GLU A 136 -1.41 7.19 16.73
CA GLU A 136 -2.78 6.67 16.81
C GLU A 136 -2.94 5.33 16.09
N VAL A 137 -2.44 5.24 14.85
CA VAL A 137 -2.47 4.00 14.05
C VAL A 137 -1.71 2.88 14.76
N ALA A 138 -0.52 3.17 15.30
CA ALA A 138 0.30 2.20 16.00
C ALA A 138 -0.40 1.64 17.24
N ARG A 139 -1.01 2.51 18.04
CA ARG A 139 -1.78 2.14 19.24
C ARG A 139 -2.99 1.27 18.89
N ASP A 140 -3.79 1.68 17.91
CA ASP A 140 -5.04 1.00 17.55
C ASP A 140 -4.81 -0.37 16.90
N HIS A 141 -3.65 -0.55 16.27
CA HIS A 141 -3.30 -1.77 15.55
C HIS A 141 -2.20 -2.60 16.22
N GLY A 142 -1.73 -2.21 17.40
CA GLY A 142 -0.74 -2.96 18.18
C GLY A 142 0.61 -3.06 17.47
N ILE A 143 1.03 -1.99 16.77
CA ILE A 143 2.30 -1.95 16.06
C ILE A 143 3.48 -1.71 17.02
N GLY A 144 3.21 -1.22 18.23
CA GLY A 144 4.21 -0.84 19.22
C GLY A 144 4.36 0.68 19.34
N ASP A 145 5.44 1.11 19.98
CA ASP A 145 5.75 2.52 20.15
C ASP A 145 6.30 3.12 18.87
N VAL A 146 5.67 4.17 18.37
CA VAL A 146 6.10 4.87 17.14
C VAL A 146 7.46 5.50 17.32
N ASP A 147 7.78 5.99 18.52
CA ASP A 147 9.09 6.59 18.80
C ASP A 147 10.21 5.54 18.77
N ALA A 148 9.88 4.27 19.01
CA ALA A 148 10.80 3.15 18.85
C ALA A 148 10.92 2.66 17.38
N LEU A 149 9.94 2.93 16.51
CA LEU A 149 9.96 2.50 15.12
C LEU A 149 10.99 3.23 14.24
N PRO A 150 11.18 4.58 14.35
CA PRO A 150 12.23 5.28 13.59
C PRO A 150 13.63 4.88 14.03
N ASP A 151 13.77 4.58 15.31
CA ASP A 151 15.04 4.25 15.98
C ASP A 151 15.26 2.74 16.12
N GLY A 152 14.35 1.92 15.61
CA GLY A 152 14.40 0.47 15.71
C GLY A 152 15.71 -0.16 15.24
N GLY A 153 16.45 0.57 14.38
CA GLY A 153 17.80 0.21 14.00
C GLY A 153 18.89 0.74 14.95
N ARG A 154 18.69 1.84 15.64
CA ARG A 154 19.71 2.50 16.47
C ARG A 154 20.03 1.75 17.77
N HIS A 155 19.16 0.88 18.20
CA HIS A 155 19.33 0.13 19.45
C HIS A 155 19.85 -1.30 19.22
N HIS A 156 20.15 -1.69 17.99
CA HIS A 156 20.77 -3.00 17.75
C HIS A 156 22.28 -2.96 18.00
N PRO A 157 22.91 -4.11 18.31
CA PRO A 157 24.32 -4.15 18.73
C PRO A 157 25.34 -3.58 17.73
N LEU A 158 24.98 -3.43 16.45
CA LEU A 158 25.87 -2.90 15.39
C LEU A 158 25.49 -1.48 14.96
N ALA A 159 24.63 -0.79 15.70
CA ALA A 159 24.13 0.52 15.30
C ALA A 159 25.25 1.58 15.25
N GLN A 160 26.20 1.54 16.20
CA GLN A 160 27.33 2.48 16.24
C GLN A 160 28.27 2.29 15.06
N GLU A 161 28.60 1.04 14.74
CA GLU A 161 29.45 0.68 13.60
C GLU A 161 28.79 1.07 12.28
N CYS A 162 27.48 0.85 12.15
CA CYS A 162 26.71 1.29 10.99
C CYS A 162 26.78 2.80 10.83
N THR A 163 26.48 3.56 11.89
CA THR A 163 26.50 5.03 11.86
C THR A 163 27.89 5.55 11.52
N ALA A 164 28.95 5.02 12.13
CA ALA A 164 30.34 5.40 11.85
C ALA A 164 30.76 5.11 10.40
N ALA A 165 30.14 4.13 9.76
CA ALA A 165 30.39 3.77 8.37
C ALA A 165 29.48 4.52 7.36
N GLY A 166 28.62 5.42 7.83
CA GLY A 166 27.67 6.13 6.97
C GLY A 166 26.45 5.30 6.56
N ILE A 167 26.13 4.24 7.32
CA ILE A 167 24.95 3.41 7.12
C ILE A 167 23.85 3.85 8.07
N ASP A 168 22.65 4.07 7.52
CA ASP A 168 21.40 4.04 8.29
C ASP A 168 20.90 2.61 8.35
N SER A 169 20.78 2.09 9.58
CA SER A 169 20.26 0.76 9.84
C SER A 169 18.93 0.88 10.56
N SER A 170 17.90 0.27 10.01
CA SER A 170 16.54 0.35 10.54
C SER A 170 15.88 -1.01 10.58
N LEU A 171 14.81 -1.11 11.39
CA LEU A 171 13.95 -2.28 11.41
C LEU A 171 12.70 -2.02 10.58
N LEU A 172 12.41 -2.94 9.68
CA LEU A 172 11.13 -3.06 9.04
C LEU A 172 10.25 -3.94 9.93
N HIS A 173 9.32 -3.33 10.67
CA HIS A 173 8.43 -4.06 11.55
C HIS A 173 7.47 -4.95 10.75
N TRP A 174 7.46 -6.23 11.07
CA TRP A 174 6.65 -7.23 10.39
C TRP A 174 5.71 -7.94 11.37
N GLN A 175 4.44 -7.59 11.34
CA GLN A 175 3.44 -8.24 12.19
C GLN A 175 3.38 -9.76 11.93
N ALA A 176 3.46 -10.54 13.00
CA ALA A 176 3.36 -12.01 12.93
C ALA A 176 1.99 -12.49 12.39
N SER A 177 0.92 -11.72 12.67
CA SER A 177 -0.41 -11.90 12.12
C SER A 177 -0.82 -10.60 11.43
N PRO A 178 -0.69 -10.50 10.11
CA PRO A 178 -1.03 -9.28 9.37
C PRO A 178 -2.47 -8.87 9.60
N LEU A 179 -2.68 -7.59 9.85
CA LEU A 179 -3.99 -7.01 10.07
C LEU A 179 -4.88 -7.17 8.82
N ARG A 180 -6.06 -7.77 9.00
CA ARG A 180 -7.10 -7.91 7.99
C ARG A 180 -8.22 -6.93 8.32
N MET A 181 -8.32 -5.83 7.59
CA MET A 181 -9.22 -4.72 7.94
C MET A 181 -10.69 -5.14 7.99
N ALA A 182 -11.16 -5.91 7.01
CA ALA A 182 -12.52 -6.41 7.03
C ALA A 182 -12.79 -7.36 8.20
N GLU A 183 -11.87 -8.27 8.52
CA GLU A 183 -12.01 -9.18 9.66
C GLU A 183 -12.03 -8.42 11.00
N ARG A 184 -11.18 -7.39 11.11
CA ARG A 184 -11.00 -6.60 12.34
C ARG A 184 -12.20 -5.70 12.63
N TYR A 185 -12.81 -5.10 11.60
CA TYR A 185 -13.78 -4.02 11.79
C TYR A 185 -15.20 -4.35 11.32
N ARG A 186 -15.44 -5.55 10.77
CA ARG A 186 -16.76 -5.96 10.27
C ARG A 186 -17.87 -5.82 11.28
N ASP A 187 -17.68 -6.35 12.47
CA ASP A 187 -18.72 -6.36 13.51
C ASP A 187 -18.95 -4.96 14.09
N GLU A 188 -17.90 -4.16 14.20
CA GLU A 188 -18.00 -2.77 14.59
C GLU A 188 -18.79 -1.95 13.55
N LEU A 189 -18.46 -2.09 12.25
CA LEU A 189 -19.19 -1.43 11.17
C LEU A 189 -20.66 -1.84 11.11
N ARG A 190 -20.97 -3.11 11.41
CA ARG A 190 -22.36 -3.57 11.49
C ARG A 190 -23.12 -2.96 12.66
N ALA A 191 -22.44 -2.76 13.78
CA ALA A 191 -23.04 -2.21 14.99
C ALA A 191 -23.28 -0.69 14.91
N MET A 192 -22.62 0.01 13.99
CA MET A 192 -22.79 1.46 13.79
C MET A 192 -24.04 1.75 12.94
N PRO A 193 -25.11 2.35 13.51
CA PRO A 193 -26.33 2.66 12.77
C PRO A 193 -26.13 3.77 11.73
N ASN A 194 -25.12 4.60 11.91
CA ASN A 194 -24.75 5.73 11.06
C ASN A 194 -23.72 5.37 9.98
N VAL A 195 -23.33 4.09 9.86
CA VAL A 195 -22.43 3.62 8.81
C VAL A 195 -23.13 2.60 7.94
N GLN A 196 -23.19 2.88 6.65
CA GLN A 196 -23.69 1.95 5.63
C GLN A 196 -22.53 1.51 4.73
N VAL A 197 -22.40 0.21 4.52
CA VAL A 197 -21.42 -0.40 3.60
C VAL A 197 -22.15 -1.02 2.44
N LEU A 198 -21.81 -0.60 1.22
CA LEU A 198 -22.35 -1.15 -0.02
C LEU A 198 -21.27 -1.98 -0.72
N LEU A 199 -21.51 -3.27 -0.88
CA LEU A 199 -20.65 -4.21 -1.59
C LEU A 199 -21.14 -4.44 -3.01
N GLY A 200 -20.26 -4.90 -3.91
CA GLY A 200 -20.58 -5.09 -5.32
C GLY A 200 -20.94 -3.77 -6.03
N ALA A 201 -20.51 -2.64 -5.48
CA ALA A 201 -20.82 -1.29 -5.91
C ALA A 201 -19.57 -0.62 -6.47
N THR A 202 -19.37 -0.69 -7.79
CA THR A 202 -18.24 -0.04 -8.45
C THR A 202 -18.59 1.41 -8.80
N ALA A 203 -17.84 2.38 -8.25
CA ALA A 203 -17.94 3.76 -8.67
C ALA A 203 -17.41 3.90 -10.10
N THR A 204 -18.28 4.38 -11.01
CA THR A 204 -17.98 4.46 -12.45
C THR A 204 -17.90 5.89 -12.96
N GLU A 205 -18.46 6.84 -12.25
CA GLU A 205 -18.46 8.27 -12.62
C GLU A 205 -18.68 9.15 -11.38
N LEU A 206 -18.02 10.29 -11.35
CA LEU A 206 -18.29 11.40 -10.45
C LEU A 206 -19.00 12.49 -11.24
N VAL A 207 -20.17 12.91 -10.78
CA VAL A 207 -20.95 13.98 -11.42
C VAL A 207 -20.83 15.23 -10.59
N LEU A 208 -20.36 16.31 -11.21
CA LEU A 208 -20.20 17.62 -10.58
C LEU A 208 -21.52 18.41 -10.57
N ASP A 209 -21.57 19.40 -9.71
CA ASP A 209 -22.61 20.44 -9.74
C ASP A 209 -22.46 21.34 -10.98
N ASP A 210 -23.40 22.28 -11.17
CA ASP A 210 -23.40 23.18 -12.33
C ASP A 210 -22.22 24.16 -12.34
N ALA A 211 -21.60 24.41 -11.18
CA ALA A 211 -20.39 25.22 -11.05
C ALA A 211 -19.11 24.42 -11.29
N HIS A 212 -19.20 23.11 -11.49
CA HIS A 212 -18.12 22.13 -11.65
C HIS A 212 -17.12 22.13 -10.48
N ARG A 213 -17.61 22.46 -9.29
CA ARG A 213 -16.75 22.56 -8.09
C ARG A 213 -17.02 21.51 -7.04
N ARG A 214 -18.22 20.93 -7.01
CA ARG A 214 -18.60 19.93 -6.02
C ARG A 214 -19.05 18.64 -6.70
N VAL A 215 -18.58 17.50 -6.21
CA VAL A 215 -19.18 16.23 -6.58
C VAL A 215 -20.57 16.17 -5.94
N ARG A 216 -21.59 16.22 -6.78
CA ARG A 216 -22.99 16.09 -6.39
C ARG A 216 -23.41 14.64 -6.28
N THR A 217 -22.87 13.78 -7.16
CA THR A 217 -23.29 12.40 -7.28
C THR A 217 -22.10 11.48 -7.57
N VAL A 218 -22.03 10.36 -6.86
CA VAL A 218 -21.19 9.22 -7.18
C VAL A 218 -22.06 8.16 -7.86
N VAL A 219 -21.84 7.91 -9.14
CA VAL A 219 -22.55 6.89 -9.88
C VAL A 219 -21.89 5.55 -9.63
N VAL A 220 -22.67 4.59 -9.11
CA VAL A 220 -22.18 3.23 -8.87
C VAL A 220 -22.94 2.22 -9.74
N ARG A 221 -22.25 1.15 -10.13
CA ARG A 221 -22.82 0.04 -10.91
C ARG A 221 -22.37 -1.29 -10.33
N SER A 222 -23.24 -2.30 -10.44
CA SER A 222 -22.89 -3.69 -10.16
C SER A 222 -22.76 -4.50 -11.45
N LEU A 223 -22.03 -5.60 -11.40
CA LEU A 223 -21.97 -6.58 -12.50
C LEU A 223 -23.34 -7.22 -12.82
N GLY A 224 -24.28 -7.20 -11.86
CA GLY A 224 -25.67 -7.63 -12.05
C GLY A 224 -26.56 -6.62 -12.75
N GLY A 225 -26.02 -5.50 -13.24
CA GLY A 225 -26.78 -4.48 -13.99
C GLY A 225 -27.47 -3.42 -13.13
N HIS A 226 -27.35 -3.45 -11.81
CA HIS A 226 -27.90 -2.42 -10.93
C HIS A 226 -27.06 -1.13 -11.05
N ARG A 227 -27.75 -0.01 -11.04
CA ARG A 227 -27.17 1.34 -11.05
C ARG A 227 -27.81 2.16 -9.93
N ALA A 228 -27.01 2.89 -9.18
CA ALA A 228 -27.49 3.85 -8.21
C ALA A 228 -26.69 5.16 -8.31
N GLU A 229 -27.33 6.24 -7.88
CA GLU A 229 -26.73 7.56 -7.73
C GLU A 229 -26.68 7.89 -6.26
N LEU A 230 -25.46 8.04 -5.74
CA LEU A 230 -25.20 8.25 -4.32
C LEU A 230 -24.75 9.67 -4.09
N SER A 231 -25.22 10.32 -3.02
CA SER A 231 -24.86 11.69 -2.69
C SER A 231 -24.30 11.83 -1.28
N ALA A 232 -23.34 12.74 -1.11
CA ALA A 232 -22.76 13.08 0.18
C ALA A 232 -22.25 14.52 0.19
N ASP A 233 -22.09 15.09 1.39
CA ASP A 233 -21.49 16.42 1.55
C ASP A 233 -20.02 16.39 1.15
N GLN A 234 -19.29 15.33 1.52
CA GLN A 234 -17.88 15.10 1.20
C GLN A 234 -17.70 13.73 0.53
N VAL A 235 -16.78 13.63 -0.43
CA VAL A 235 -16.45 12.40 -1.16
C VAL A 235 -14.96 12.10 -1.02
N VAL A 236 -14.61 10.90 -0.59
CA VAL A 236 -13.22 10.46 -0.42
C VAL A 236 -12.93 9.25 -1.31
N LEU A 237 -11.94 9.35 -2.18
CA LEU A 237 -11.44 8.22 -2.97
C LEU A 237 -10.36 7.47 -2.18
N ALA A 238 -10.67 6.25 -1.74
CA ALA A 238 -9.79 5.34 -1.00
C ALA A 238 -9.51 4.05 -1.79
N THR A 239 -9.42 4.15 -3.11
CA THR A 239 -9.44 3.04 -4.07
C THR A 239 -8.05 2.50 -4.44
N GLY A 240 -7.03 2.73 -3.60
CA GLY A 240 -5.64 2.30 -3.83
C GLY A 240 -4.88 3.21 -4.79
N GLY A 241 -3.67 2.81 -5.21
CA GLY A 241 -2.73 3.69 -5.89
C GLY A 241 -3.03 4.00 -7.36
N LEU A 242 -3.89 3.23 -8.03
CA LEU A 242 -4.16 3.36 -9.47
C LEU A 242 -5.56 3.89 -9.79
N GLU A 243 -6.58 3.37 -9.10
CA GLU A 243 -7.98 3.63 -9.43
C GLU A 243 -8.43 5.08 -9.21
N PRO A 244 -7.86 5.90 -8.26
CA PRO A 244 -8.24 7.31 -8.19
C PRO A 244 -7.98 8.06 -9.50
N ALA A 245 -6.80 7.86 -10.11
CA ALA A 245 -6.49 8.47 -11.41
C ALA A 245 -7.45 7.97 -12.51
N ARG A 246 -7.77 6.66 -12.52
CA ARG A 246 -8.73 6.10 -13.48
C ARG A 246 -10.10 6.75 -13.36
N LEU A 247 -10.63 6.87 -12.15
CA LEU A 247 -11.98 7.42 -11.92
C LEU A 247 -12.03 8.92 -12.23
N LEU A 248 -11.00 9.69 -11.84
CA LEU A 248 -10.91 11.11 -12.18
C LEU A 248 -10.87 11.34 -13.69
N LEU A 249 -10.04 10.60 -14.42
CA LEU A 249 -9.94 10.68 -15.88
C LEU A 249 -11.19 10.17 -16.60
N ALA A 250 -11.88 9.15 -16.06
CA ALA A 250 -13.10 8.60 -16.64
C ALA A 250 -14.36 9.45 -16.37
N SER A 251 -14.28 10.39 -15.43
CA SER A 251 -15.33 11.36 -15.13
C SER A 251 -15.18 12.59 -16.03
N ASP A 252 -15.21 12.36 -17.36
CA ASP A 252 -14.87 13.32 -18.41
C ASP A 252 -16.10 13.95 -19.10
N ARG A 253 -17.31 13.66 -18.65
CA ARG A 253 -18.54 14.16 -19.28
C ARG A 253 -18.72 15.67 -19.15
N GLN A 254 -18.40 16.24 -18.00
CA GLN A 254 -18.53 17.68 -17.72
C GLN A 254 -17.20 18.44 -17.93
N LEU A 255 -16.09 17.78 -17.67
CA LEU A 255 -14.72 18.26 -17.87
C LEU A 255 -13.98 17.28 -18.77
N PRO A 256 -13.77 17.58 -20.08
CA PRO A 256 -13.20 16.62 -21.04
C PRO A 256 -11.82 16.08 -20.66
N GLU A 257 -11.04 16.83 -19.91
CA GLU A 257 -9.73 16.42 -19.38
C GLU A 257 -9.81 15.54 -18.14
N GLY A 258 -11.02 15.39 -17.54
CA GLY A 258 -11.25 14.73 -16.26
C GLY A 258 -11.19 15.69 -15.06
N ILE A 259 -11.70 15.24 -13.92
CA ILE A 259 -11.76 16.03 -12.68
C ILE A 259 -10.37 16.20 -12.08
N GLY A 260 -10.03 17.42 -11.65
CA GLY A 260 -8.72 17.75 -11.07
C GLY A 260 -7.57 17.74 -12.07
N ASN A 261 -7.83 17.68 -13.37
CA ASN A 261 -6.83 17.52 -14.41
C ASN A 261 -6.60 18.75 -15.31
N ALA A 262 -6.95 19.93 -14.84
CA ALA A 262 -6.77 21.19 -15.59
C ALA A 262 -5.32 21.43 -16.07
N HIS A 263 -4.34 20.86 -15.38
CA HIS A 263 -2.91 20.95 -15.72
C HIS A 263 -2.35 19.66 -16.34
N GLY A 264 -3.20 18.67 -16.65
CA GLY A 264 -2.79 17.40 -17.26
C GLY A 264 -1.92 16.52 -16.35
N LEU A 265 -2.09 16.62 -15.02
CA LEU A 265 -1.24 15.95 -14.03
C LEU A 265 -1.85 14.66 -13.46
N VAL A 266 -3.15 14.44 -13.60
CA VAL A 266 -3.80 13.19 -13.18
C VAL A 266 -3.21 12.01 -13.96
N GLY A 267 -2.70 11.04 -13.22
CA GLY A 267 -2.04 9.86 -13.78
C GLY A 267 -0.54 10.03 -14.02
N ARG A 268 0.03 11.25 -14.05
CA ARG A 268 1.48 11.46 -14.17
C ARG A 268 2.21 11.20 -12.86
N TYR A 269 3.53 11.09 -12.93
CA TYR A 269 4.41 10.81 -11.78
C TYR A 269 4.10 9.47 -11.11
N PHE A 270 3.57 8.53 -11.86
CA PHE A 270 3.38 7.17 -11.35
C PHE A 270 4.73 6.56 -10.94
N GLN A 271 4.81 6.06 -9.73
CA GLN A 271 6.00 5.43 -9.17
C GLN A 271 5.62 4.10 -8.54
N ASP A 272 6.58 3.19 -8.52
CA ASP A 272 6.61 2.01 -7.65
C ASP A 272 8.00 1.94 -7.02
N HIS A 273 8.27 0.97 -6.16
CA HIS A 273 9.62 0.71 -5.66
C HIS A 273 10.27 -0.39 -6.51
N PRO A 274 11.22 -0.02 -7.39
CA PRO A 274 12.00 -1.05 -8.10
C PRO A 274 12.66 -1.97 -7.09
N LYS A 275 12.59 -3.28 -7.32
CA LYS A 275 13.06 -4.29 -6.38
C LYS A 275 13.86 -5.37 -7.08
N THR A 276 15.02 -5.69 -6.52
CA THR A 276 15.85 -6.80 -7.00
C THR A 276 16.30 -7.70 -5.85
N LYS A 277 16.63 -8.95 -6.15
CA LYS A 277 17.12 -9.94 -5.17
C LYS A 277 18.50 -10.49 -5.52
N ARG A 278 19.21 -9.81 -6.42
CA ARG A 278 20.47 -10.33 -6.97
C ARG A 278 21.70 -10.09 -6.11
N ALA A 279 21.65 -9.19 -5.11
CA ALA A 279 22.80 -9.01 -4.23
C ALA A 279 23.02 -10.26 -3.36
N VAL A 280 24.27 -10.66 -3.24
CA VAL A 280 24.70 -11.77 -2.38
C VAL A 280 25.39 -11.21 -1.15
N LEU A 281 24.94 -11.60 0.03
CA LEU A 281 25.55 -11.21 1.30
C LEU A 281 26.27 -12.40 1.92
N ARG A 282 27.57 -12.22 2.21
CA ARG A 282 28.37 -13.08 3.09
C ARG A 282 28.50 -12.38 4.43
N PRO A 283 27.55 -12.58 5.37
CA PRO A 283 27.50 -11.80 6.59
C PRO A 283 28.65 -12.15 7.53
N SER A 284 29.14 -11.15 8.25
CA SER A 284 30.09 -11.35 9.34
C SER A 284 29.47 -12.16 10.49
N PRO A 285 30.27 -12.73 11.39
CA PRO A 285 29.74 -13.42 12.57
C PRO A 285 28.85 -12.53 13.44
N ALA A 286 29.13 -11.21 13.50
CA ALA A 286 28.34 -10.25 14.26
C ALA A 286 26.96 -10.05 13.62
N LEU A 287 26.91 -9.82 12.31
CA LEU A 287 25.66 -9.66 11.58
C LEU A 287 24.82 -10.95 11.59
N ARG A 288 25.47 -12.12 11.51
CA ARG A 288 24.76 -13.42 11.66
C ARG A 288 24.05 -13.51 13.00
N ARG A 289 24.76 -13.27 14.10
CA ARG A 289 24.15 -13.34 15.44
C ARG A 289 22.96 -12.41 15.59
N MET A 290 23.05 -11.19 15.05
CA MET A 290 21.97 -10.20 15.09
C MET A 290 20.77 -10.64 14.24
N ALA A 291 20.99 -11.08 13.00
CA ALA A 291 19.94 -11.53 12.11
C ALA A 291 19.25 -12.80 12.65
N ASP A 292 20.02 -13.73 13.22
CA ASP A 292 19.51 -14.95 13.84
C ASP A 292 18.68 -14.60 15.10
N TRP A 293 19.13 -13.64 15.91
CA TRP A 293 18.39 -13.17 17.08
C TRP A 293 17.01 -12.60 16.68
N LEU A 294 16.97 -11.71 15.70
CA LEU A 294 15.71 -11.15 15.19
C LEU A 294 14.74 -12.21 14.68
N ALA A 295 15.27 -13.27 14.06
CA ALA A 295 14.44 -14.34 13.53
C ALA A 295 13.95 -15.34 14.57
N THR A 296 14.61 -15.42 15.72
CA THR A 296 14.34 -16.42 16.79
C THR A 296 13.55 -15.87 17.97
N ASP A 297 13.41 -14.58 18.11
CA ASP A 297 12.56 -13.98 19.13
C ASP A 297 11.10 -14.36 18.84
N PRO A 298 10.31 -14.79 19.86
CA PRO A 298 8.95 -15.30 19.63
C PRO A 298 7.96 -14.28 19.08
N LEU A 299 8.30 -13.01 18.98
CA LEU A 299 7.39 -11.95 18.56
C LEU A 299 7.75 -11.20 17.28
N PRO A 300 8.94 -10.78 16.92
CA PRO A 300 9.07 -10.03 15.68
C PRO A 300 9.62 -10.86 14.52
N ARG A 301 8.95 -10.75 13.37
CA ARG A 301 9.51 -11.08 12.07
C ARG A 301 10.20 -9.86 11.48
N ASP A 302 10.81 -9.04 12.31
CA ASP A 302 11.43 -7.81 11.87
C ASP A 302 12.59 -8.12 10.93
N GLN A 303 12.76 -7.27 9.92
CA GLN A 303 13.84 -7.38 8.95
C GLN A 303 14.78 -6.20 9.14
N LEU A 304 16.06 -6.47 9.10
CA LEU A 304 17.06 -5.43 9.03
C LEU A 304 17.06 -4.79 7.65
N LEU A 305 17.05 -3.48 7.64
CA LEU A 305 17.26 -2.68 6.45
C LEU A 305 18.55 -1.87 6.64
N PHE A 306 19.39 -1.88 5.63
CA PHE A 306 20.63 -1.12 5.59
C PHE A 306 20.61 -0.23 4.36
N GLY A 307 20.59 1.08 4.56
CA GLY A 307 20.71 2.10 3.52
C GLY A 307 21.91 3.02 3.83
N LEU A 308 22.23 3.91 2.90
CA LEU A 308 23.16 4.98 3.21
C LEU A 308 22.49 6.01 4.12
N SER A 309 23.25 6.60 5.04
CA SER A 309 22.76 7.65 5.91
C SER A 309 22.24 8.85 5.11
N LEU A 310 21.36 9.65 5.72
CA LEU A 310 20.82 10.86 5.08
C LEU A 310 21.93 11.83 4.67
N GLU A 311 23.04 11.86 5.41
CA GLU A 311 24.23 12.66 5.09
C GLU A 311 24.91 12.14 3.82
N GLU A 312 25.15 10.83 3.72
CA GLU A 312 25.75 10.22 2.54
C GLU A 312 24.83 10.33 1.31
N GLN A 313 23.51 10.22 1.49
CA GLN A 313 22.56 10.46 0.41
C GLN A 313 22.66 11.88 -0.14
N ARG A 314 22.74 12.89 0.73
CA ARG A 314 22.96 14.31 0.34
C ARG A 314 24.30 14.50 -0.35
N ARG A 315 25.39 14.00 0.27
CA ARG A 315 26.76 14.12 -0.23
C ARG A 315 26.92 13.55 -1.64
N HIS A 316 26.28 12.42 -1.88
CA HIS A 316 26.38 11.69 -3.13
C HIS A 316 25.18 11.94 -4.07
N ARG A 317 24.22 12.78 -3.68
CA ARG A 317 23.00 13.09 -4.45
C ARG A 317 22.24 11.84 -4.88
N LEU A 318 22.00 10.94 -3.92
CA LEU A 318 21.34 9.65 -4.17
C LEU A 318 19.87 9.69 -3.78
N LEU A 319 19.12 8.78 -4.38
CA LEU A 319 17.80 8.38 -3.93
C LEU A 319 17.92 7.49 -2.69
N ASP A 320 16.83 7.31 -1.95
CA ASP A 320 16.81 6.45 -0.77
C ASP A 320 16.65 4.98 -1.19
N HIS A 321 17.68 4.21 -0.92
CA HIS A 321 17.73 2.79 -1.25
C HIS A 321 18.16 1.98 -0.04
N ALA A 322 17.59 0.80 0.14
CA ALA A 322 17.98 -0.07 1.24
C ALA A 322 18.08 -1.54 0.82
N VAL A 323 19.04 -2.23 1.44
CA VAL A 323 19.17 -3.68 1.38
C VAL A 323 18.54 -4.28 2.62
N SER A 324 17.54 -5.14 2.45
CA SER A 324 17.01 -5.95 3.54
C SER A 324 17.79 -7.23 3.69
N VAL A 325 18.06 -7.63 4.94
CA VAL A 325 18.75 -8.88 5.28
C VAL A 325 17.81 -9.74 6.11
N ARG A 326 17.60 -10.99 5.68
CA ARG A 326 16.77 -11.95 6.38
C ARG A 326 17.42 -13.34 6.38
N PRO A 327 17.55 -14.00 7.54
CA PRO A 327 17.91 -15.40 7.56
C PRO A 327 16.79 -16.25 6.94
N VAL A 328 17.17 -17.20 6.12
CA VAL A 328 16.30 -18.24 5.56
C VAL A 328 16.66 -19.55 6.24
N PHE A 329 15.70 -20.14 6.91
CA PHE A 329 15.92 -21.39 7.63
C PHE A 329 15.72 -22.60 6.71
N ASP A 330 16.39 -23.70 7.03
CA ASP A 330 16.31 -24.96 6.29
C ASP A 330 14.86 -25.46 6.11
N TYR A 331 14.00 -25.23 7.08
CA TYR A 331 12.57 -25.56 6.99
C TYR A 331 11.77 -24.65 6.04
N GLU A 332 12.29 -23.47 5.65
CA GLU A 332 11.64 -22.58 4.69
C GLU A 332 11.92 -22.99 3.24
N LEU A 333 13.03 -23.69 3.00
CA LEU A 333 13.39 -24.17 1.66
C LEU A 333 12.46 -25.30 1.19
N ASP A 334 11.96 -26.10 2.13
CA ASP A 334 11.02 -27.18 1.89
C ASP A 334 9.60 -26.77 2.30
N TYR A 335 9.03 -25.78 1.62
CA TYR A 335 7.67 -25.34 1.93
C TYR A 335 6.69 -26.52 1.83
N PRO A 336 5.79 -26.74 2.84
CA PRO A 336 4.77 -27.77 2.68
C PRO A 336 4.00 -27.42 1.43
N ALA A 337 3.93 -28.42 0.57
CA ALA A 337 3.30 -28.26 -0.72
C ALA A 337 2.01 -27.47 -0.53
N ALA A 338 1.76 -26.47 -1.37
CA ALA A 338 0.54 -25.65 -1.39
C ALA A 338 -0.73 -26.51 -1.27
N ASP A 339 -0.60 -27.79 -1.59
CA ASP A 339 -1.64 -28.83 -1.46
C ASP A 339 -2.07 -29.08 -0.01
N VAL A 340 -1.16 -29.07 0.99
CA VAL A 340 -1.53 -29.22 2.42
C VAL A 340 -2.26 -27.98 2.92
N VAL A 341 -1.82 -26.79 2.49
CA VAL A 341 -2.48 -25.53 2.83
C VAL A 341 -3.89 -25.53 2.22
N ALA A 342 -4.03 -25.88 0.94
CA ALA A 342 -5.30 -25.94 0.25
C ALA A 342 -6.29 -26.93 0.92
N VAL A 343 -5.80 -28.10 1.35
CA VAL A 343 -6.64 -29.09 2.08
C VAL A 343 -7.07 -28.53 3.44
N ARG A 344 -6.16 -27.90 4.18
CA ARG A 344 -6.47 -27.31 5.49
C ARG A 344 -7.51 -26.19 5.38
N GLU A 345 -7.40 -25.34 4.38
CA GLU A 345 -8.34 -24.27 4.14
C GLU A 345 -9.71 -24.77 3.68
N ALA A 346 -9.72 -25.77 2.81
CA ALA A 346 -10.97 -26.42 2.42
C ALA A 346 -11.72 -27.02 3.62
N LEU A 347 -10.98 -27.65 4.54
CA LEU A 347 -11.54 -28.18 5.80
C LEU A 347 -12.04 -27.05 6.72
N ARG A 348 -11.25 -25.97 6.87
CA ARG A 348 -11.60 -24.79 7.68
C ARG A 348 -12.87 -24.12 7.15
N ASN A 349 -12.96 -23.96 5.83
CA ASN A 349 -14.05 -23.27 5.16
C ASN A 349 -15.25 -24.21 4.86
N ARG A 350 -15.19 -25.48 5.29
CA ARG A 350 -16.18 -26.52 5.00
C ARG A 350 -16.58 -26.61 3.51
N SER A 351 -15.62 -26.35 2.63
CA SER A 351 -15.81 -26.33 1.17
C SER A 351 -14.72 -27.14 0.48
N LEU A 352 -15.15 -28.16 -0.27
CA LEU A 352 -14.24 -28.99 -1.07
C LEU A 352 -14.07 -28.43 -2.50
N ARG A 353 -14.65 -27.28 -2.81
CA ARG A 353 -14.51 -26.65 -4.13
C ARG A 353 -13.04 -26.31 -4.38
N GLY A 354 -12.54 -26.73 -5.53
CA GLY A 354 -11.13 -26.52 -5.94
C GLY A 354 -10.15 -27.60 -5.50
N LEU A 355 -10.52 -28.58 -4.65
CA LEU A 355 -9.68 -29.73 -4.33
C LEU A 355 -9.79 -30.80 -5.41
N THR A 356 -8.68 -31.09 -6.06
CA THR A 356 -8.57 -32.22 -6.98
C THR A 356 -8.08 -33.48 -6.26
N ARG A 357 -8.35 -34.68 -6.85
CA ARG A 357 -7.78 -35.93 -6.35
C ARG A 357 -6.24 -35.89 -6.31
N ALA A 358 -5.62 -35.23 -7.28
CA ALA A 358 -4.16 -35.03 -7.32
C ALA A 358 -3.68 -34.15 -6.16
N THR A 359 -4.40 -33.07 -5.81
CA THR A 359 -4.09 -32.21 -4.66
C THR A 359 -4.14 -33.01 -3.35
N LEU A 360 -5.17 -33.83 -3.15
CA LEU A 360 -5.32 -34.68 -1.98
C LEU A 360 -4.20 -35.73 -1.88
N ALA A 361 -3.87 -36.38 -3.00
CA ALA A 361 -2.80 -37.38 -3.05
C ALA A 361 -1.42 -36.77 -2.72
N ARG A 362 -1.11 -35.57 -3.26
CA ARG A 362 0.13 -34.85 -2.96
C ARG A 362 0.19 -34.35 -1.51
N ALA A 363 -0.93 -33.85 -0.98
CA ALA A 363 -1.01 -33.44 0.41
C ALA A 363 -0.83 -34.61 1.40
N ALA A 364 -1.35 -35.79 1.05
CA ALA A 364 -1.26 -37.02 1.85
C ALA A 364 0.08 -37.79 1.66
N ALA A 365 0.92 -37.35 0.72
CA ALA A 365 2.20 -38.05 0.48
C ALA A 365 3.06 -38.07 1.75
N PRO A 366 3.70 -39.20 2.10
CA PRO A 366 4.50 -39.31 3.33
C PRO A 366 5.62 -38.26 3.44
N ARG A 367 6.23 -37.87 2.32
CA ARG A 367 7.24 -36.82 2.24
C ARG A 367 6.65 -35.47 2.63
N THR A 368 5.48 -35.09 2.10
CA THR A 368 4.78 -33.86 2.38
C THR A 368 4.34 -33.75 3.84
N LEU A 369 3.78 -34.85 4.39
CA LEU A 369 3.39 -34.93 5.81
C LEU A 369 4.60 -34.82 6.73
N ARG A 370 5.69 -35.50 6.42
CA ARG A 370 6.95 -35.44 7.19
C ARG A 370 7.52 -34.03 7.18
N GLN A 371 7.50 -33.33 6.04
CA GLN A 371 7.92 -31.95 5.91
C GLN A 371 7.02 -31.00 6.75
N TYR A 372 5.71 -31.17 6.67
CA TYR A 372 4.73 -30.35 7.42
C TYR A 372 4.89 -30.54 8.95
N VAL A 373 5.06 -31.76 9.42
CA VAL A 373 5.31 -32.07 10.84
C VAL A 373 6.68 -31.52 11.24
N GLY A 374 7.72 -31.77 10.43
CA GLY A 374 9.06 -31.24 10.62
C GLY A 374 9.07 -29.72 10.82
N GLN A 375 8.41 -28.97 9.96
CA GLN A 375 8.31 -27.51 10.08
C GLN A 375 7.65 -27.06 11.38
N ARG A 376 6.59 -27.73 11.84
CA ARG A 376 5.95 -27.40 13.13
C ARG A 376 6.87 -27.68 14.32
N VAL A 377 7.67 -28.75 14.25
CA VAL A 377 8.64 -29.10 15.28
C VAL A 377 9.84 -28.15 15.24
N HIS A 378 10.36 -27.84 14.06
CA HIS A 378 11.50 -26.94 13.88
C HIS A 378 11.18 -25.49 14.23
N ARG A 379 9.99 -24.98 13.93
CA ARG A 379 9.51 -23.68 14.43
C ARG A 379 9.59 -23.56 15.96
N ARG A 380 9.42 -24.68 16.67
CA ARG A 380 9.54 -24.74 18.14
C ARG A 380 10.97 -24.96 18.63
N ARG A 381 11.90 -25.42 17.77
CA ARG A 381 13.26 -25.88 18.15
C ARG A 381 14.39 -25.06 17.53
N ARG A 382 14.17 -23.84 17.04
CA ARG A 382 15.18 -23.03 16.33
C ARG A 382 15.78 -23.80 15.13
N GLY A 383 15.22 -23.61 13.94
CA GLY A 383 15.78 -24.18 12.70
C GLY A 383 17.21 -23.69 12.43
N ARG A 384 17.96 -24.44 11.64
CA ARG A 384 19.28 -24.02 11.18
C ARG A 384 19.12 -23.01 10.05
N VAL A 385 19.87 -21.91 10.10
CA VAL A 385 19.92 -20.94 9.00
C VAL A 385 20.61 -21.59 7.80
N ALA A 386 19.90 -21.67 6.69
CA ALA A 386 20.43 -22.22 5.44
C ALA A 386 21.25 -21.17 4.68
N HIS A 387 20.73 -19.96 4.57
CA HIS A 387 21.40 -18.81 3.94
C HIS A 387 20.76 -17.49 4.39
N TYR A 388 21.36 -16.37 3.99
CA TYR A 388 20.80 -15.03 4.20
C TYR A 388 20.28 -14.50 2.87
N ALA A 389 18.98 -14.27 2.78
CA ALA A 389 18.35 -13.64 1.63
C ALA A 389 18.48 -12.12 1.72
N THR A 390 18.81 -11.51 0.60
CA THR A 390 18.81 -10.06 0.42
C THR A 390 17.68 -9.67 -0.50
N ALA A 391 17.13 -8.48 -0.28
CA ALA A 391 16.28 -7.80 -1.25
C ALA A 391 16.62 -6.31 -1.20
N ILE A 392 16.83 -5.73 -2.36
CA ILE A 392 17.12 -4.31 -2.49
C ILE A 392 15.81 -3.63 -2.85
N TYR A 393 15.41 -2.67 -2.02
CA TYR A 393 14.27 -1.80 -2.25
C TYR A 393 14.80 -0.44 -2.66
N LEU A 394 14.27 0.10 -3.74
CA LEU A 394 14.75 1.33 -4.35
C LEU A 394 13.65 2.39 -4.33
N GLU A 395 14.01 3.60 -3.98
CA GLU A 395 13.20 4.77 -4.29
C GLU A 395 13.22 5.00 -5.80
N GLN A 396 12.09 5.38 -6.37
CA GLN A 396 12.01 5.89 -7.72
C GLN A 396 11.90 7.43 -7.68
N ALA A 397 12.64 8.11 -8.52
CA ALA A 397 12.52 9.55 -8.70
C ALA A 397 11.17 9.90 -9.35
N PRO A 398 10.53 11.01 -8.95
CA PRO A 398 9.34 11.50 -9.63
C PRO A 398 9.61 11.77 -11.11
N ASN A 399 8.93 11.05 -12.00
CA ASN A 399 9.06 11.19 -13.45
C ASN A 399 7.69 11.49 -14.08
N PRO A 400 7.47 12.68 -14.67
CA PRO A 400 6.18 13.04 -15.25
C PRO A 400 5.79 12.18 -16.45
N GLU A 401 6.74 11.50 -17.10
CA GLU A 401 6.49 10.61 -18.23
C GLU A 401 6.10 9.18 -17.79
N SER A 402 6.40 8.81 -16.54
CA SER A 402 5.86 7.60 -15.92
C SER A 402 4.40 7.86 -15.54
N ARG A 403 3.44 7.20 -16.22
CA ARG A 403 2.04 7.62 -16.13
C ARG A 403 1.01 6.53 -16.37
N LEU A 404 -0.17 6.81 -15.85
CA LEU A 404 -1.42 6.09 -16.08
C LEU A 404 -2.24 6.86 -17.11
N ARG A 405 -2.83 6.15 -18.07
CA ARG A 405 -3.77 6.73 -19.06
C ARG A 405 -4.97 5.83 -19.19
N LEU A 406 -6.06 6.35 -19.75
CA LEU A 406 -7.19 5.53 -20.15
C LEU A 406 -6.94 4.97 -21.54
N GLY A 407 -6.91 3.65 -21.64
CA GLY A 407 -6.79 2.92 -22.91
C GLY A 407 -8.10 2.88 -23.70
N ALA A 408 -8.02 2.24 -24.86
CA ALA A 408 -9.19 2.06 -25.74
C ALA A 408 -10.14 0.95 -25.25
N ARG A 409 -9.63 -0.05 -24.53
CA ARG A 409 -10.45 -1.17 -24.03
C ARG A 409 -11.37 -0.72 -22.90
N ARG A 410 -12.51 -1.38 -22.79
CA ARG A 410 -13.49 -1.15 -21.74
C ARG A 410 -13.73 -2.42 -20.94
N ASP A 411 -13.93 -2.26 -19.66
CA ASP A 411 -14.33 -3.33 -18.76
C ASP A 411 -15.83 -3.68 -18.90
N ALA A 412 -16.29 -4.66 -18.14
CA ALA A 412 -17.66 -5.13 -18.15
C ALA A 412 -18.71 -4.08 -17.73
N LEU A 413 -18.29 -3.00 -17.08
CA LEU A 413 -19.16 -1.86 -16.69
C LEU A 413 -19.07 -0.69 -17.68
N GLY A 414 -18.29 -0.83 -18.74
CA GLY A 414 -18.10 0.16 -19.79
C GLY A 414 -17.05 1.24 -19.47
N MET A 415 -16.35 1.15 -18.34
CA MET A 415 -15.24 2.06 -18.02
C MET A 415 -14.00 1.71 -18.85
N ARG A 416 -13.29 2.74 -19.33
CA ARG A 416 -12.00 2.54 -20.01
C ARG A 416 -11.00 1.89 -19.03
N GLU A 417 -10.26 0.88 -19.50
CA GLU A 417 -9.18 0.24 -18.74
C GLU A 417 -7.95 1.15 -18.68
N LEU A 418 -7.10 0.95 -17.67
CA LEU A 418 -5.83 1.67 -17.58
C LEU A 418 -4.79 1.12 -18.55
N GLU A 419 -3.99 2.02 -19.11
CA GLU A 419 -2.67 1.76 -19.67
C GLU A 419 -1.62 2.32 -18.74
N ILE A 420 -0.66 1.49 -18.33
CA ILE A 420 0.41 1.83 -17.41
C ILE A 420 1.70 1.95 -18.20
N ASP A 421 2.21 3.17 -18.29
CA ASP A 421 3.49 3.50 -18.88
C ASP A 421 4.49 3.80 -17.76
N TRP A 422 4.97 2.73 -17.09
CA TRP A 422 5.93 2.86 -16.01
C TRP A 422 7.32 3.09 -16.56
N GLN A 423 7.91 4.24 -16.22
CA GLN A 423 9.21 4.66 -16.73
C GLN A 423 10.13 5.09 -15.59
N LEU A 424 11.35 4.55 -15.60
CA LEU A 424 12.44 4.98 -14.73
C LEU A 424 13.19 6.14 -15.41
N SER A 425 13.71 7.04 -14.59
CA SER A 425 14.48 8.21 -15.05
C SER A 425 15.99 7.91 -15.09
N PRO A 426 16.81 8.73 -15.77
CA PRO A 426 18.26 8.61 -15.68
C PRO A 426 18.79 8.68 -14.24
N LEU A 427 18.16 9.47 -13.36
CA LEU A 427 18.54 9.58 -11.95
C LEU A 427 18.37 8.24 -11.21
N ASP A 428 17.34 7.47 -11.53
CA ASP A 428 17.13 6.13 -10.93
C ASP A 428 18.31 5.20 -11.26
N HIS A 429 18.72 5.18 -12.54
CA HIS A 429 19.84 4.36 -13.00
C HIS A 429 21.17 4.81 -12.41
N GLU A 430 21.45 6.12 -12.43
CA GLU A 430 22.68 6.69 -11.86
C GLU A 430 22.76 6.44 -10.34
N SER A 431 21.68 6.72 -9.62
CA SER A 431 21.62 6.51 -8.17
C SER A 431 21.87 5.06 -7.80
N PHE A 432 21.25 4.12 -8.50
CA PHE A 432 21.43 2.70 -8.24
C PHE A 432 22.84 2.21 -8.59
N GLY A 433 23.43 2.65 -9.72
CA GLY A 433 24.81 2.30 -10.10
C GLY A 433 25.80 2.76 -9.03
N ARG A 434 25.69 4.02 -8.58
CA ARG A 434 26.57 4.57 -7.54
C ARG A 434 26.38 3.93 -6.17
N LEU A 435 25.15 3.57 -5.81
CA LEU A 435 24.84 2.90 -4.55
C LEU A 435 25.65 1.61 -4.36
N GLN A 436 25.83 0.80 -5.42
CA GLN A 436 26.43 -0.53 -5.32
C GLN A 436 27.82 -0.47 -4.70
N GLY A 437 28.71 0.36 -5.26
CA GLY A 437 30.06 0.54 -4.71
C GLY A 437 30.07 1.17 -3.31
N LEU A 438 29.30 2.25 -3.12
CA LEU A 438 29.24 2.95 -1.83
C LEU A 438 28.73 2.06 -0.69
N LEU A 439 27.71 1.24 -0.96
CA LEU A 439 27.15 0.36 0.06
C LEU A 439 28.04 -0.85 0.34
N THR A 440 28.71 -1.43 -0.70
CA THR A 440 29.72 -2.47 -0.51
C THR A 440 30.86 -1.98 0.41
N ASP A 441 31.41 -0.80 0.15
CA ASP A 441 32.47 -0.19 0.96
C ASP A 441 32.00 0.09 2.40
N ALA A 442 30.77 0.61 2.54
CA ALA A 442 30.19 0.90 3.84
C ALA A 442 29.95 -0.37 4.67
N PHE A 443 29.50 -1.47 4.05
CA PHE A 443 29.35 -2.77 4.71
C PHE A 443 30.69 -3.31 5.23
N ALA A 444 31.74 -3.19 4.42
CA ALA A 444 33.09 -3.60 4.82
C ALA A 444 33.59 -2.74 6.00
N ARG A 445 33.46 -1.40 5.95
CA ARG A 445 33.85 -0.49 7.04
C ARG A 445 33.09 -0.74 8.34
N ALA A 446 31.79 -1.04 8.25
CA ALA A 446 30.96 -1.37 9.42
C ALA A 446 31.18 -2.79 9.96
N GLY A 447 32.03 -3.60 9.33
CA GLY A 447 32.23 -4.98 9.73
C GLY A 447 30.99 -5.87 9.61
N LEU A 448 30.06 -5.54 8.71
CA LEU A 448 28.82 -6.28 8.48
C LEU A 448 29.04 -7.54 7.64
N GLY A 449 30.14 -7.60 6.89
CA GLY A 449 30.47 -8.68 5.97
C GLY A 449 30.67 -8.17 4.54
N GLU A 450 30.66 -9.09 3.61
CA GLU A 450 30.86 -8.79 2.18
C GLU A 450 29.48 -8.74 1.48
N LEU A 451 29.17 -7.59 0.92
CA LEU A 451 27.98 -7.39 0.07
C LEU A 451 28.44 -7.34 -1.38
N ASP A 452 27.99 -8.30 -2.19
CA ASP A 452 28.41 -8.49 -3.57
C ASP A 452 27.19 -8.35 -4.49
N PHE A 453 27.28 -7.42 -5.46
CA PHE A 453 26.25 -7.21 -6.47
C PHE A 453 26.50 -8.01 -7.76
N GLY A 454 27.58 -8.81 -7.80
CA GLY A 454 27.99 -9.62 -8.93
C GLY A 454 29.05 -8.93 -9.81
N PRO A 455 29.60 -9.68 -10.78
CA PRO A 455 30.68 -9.18 -11.66
C PRO A 455 30.20 -8.09 -12.64
N ASP A 456 28.94 -8.12 -13.00
CA ASP A 456 28.31 -7.10 -13.85
C ASP A 456 27.49 -6.18 -12.97
N GLU A 457 27.60 -4.88 -13.15
CA GLU A 457 26.73 -3.92 -12.45
C GLU A 457 25.27 -4.33 -12.62
N LEU A 458 24.56 -4.49 -11.50
CA LEU A 458 23.12 -4.72 -11.55
C LEU A 458 22.45 -3.52 -12.18
N THR A 459 21.63 -3.77 -13.18
CA THR A 459 20.84 -2.73 -13.82
C THR A 459 19.38 -2.77 -13.33
N LEU A 460 18.68 -1.66 -13.49
CA LEU A 460 17.25 -1.60 -13.19
C LEU A 460 16.37 -2.34 -14.20
N ALA A 461 16.95 -2.82 -15.31
CA ALA A 461 16.23 -3.65 -16.27
C ALA A 461 15.67 -4.92 -15.63
N ASP A 462 16.43 -5.52 -14.71
CA ASP A 462 16.06 -6.75 -13.99
C ASP A 462 15.22 -6.49 -12.72
N ALA A 463 15.01 -5.23 -12.32
CA ALA A 463 14.21 -4.90 -11.16
C ALA A 463 12.72 -5.03 -11.50
N GLY A 464 11.98 -5.77 -10.68
CA GLY A 464 10.52 -5.79 -10.68
C GLY A 464 9.95 -4.70 -9.78
N ASP A 465 8.64 -4.58 -9.76
CA ASP A 465 7.89 -3.73 -8.85
C ASP A 465 7.80 -4.33 -7.43
N ALA A 466 7.37 -3.53 -6.47
CA ALA A 466 7.05 -3.96 -5.11
C ALA A 466 5.55 -3.93 -4.81
N ASN A 467 4.72 -3.59 -5.78
CA ASN A 467 3.28 -3.35 -5.65
C ASN A 467 2.95 -2.16 -4.73
N HIS A 468 3.79 -1.16 -4.76
CA HIS A 468 3.66 0.07 -3.97
C HIS A 468 3.33 1.27 -4.86
N HIS A 469 2.17 1.21 -5.53
CA HIS A 469 1.73 2.21 -6.50
C HIS A 469 1.49 3.57 -5.83
N ILE A 470 2.31 4.57 -6.16
CA ILE A 470 2.29 5.93 -5.60
C ILE A 470 2.33 7.00 -6.70
N GLY A 471 2.08 8.25 -6.34
CA GLY A 471 2.37 9.43 -7.15
C GLY A 471 1.34 9.85 -8.20
N ALA A 472 0.48 8.96 -8.67
CA ALA A 472 -0.42 9.21 -9.80
C ALA A 472 -1.47 10.32 -9.58
N THR A 473 -1.68 10.77 -8.33
CA THR A 473 -2.50 11.94 -7.95
C THR A 473 -1.77 12.75 -6.88
N ARG A 474 -0.50 13.02 -7.12
CA ARG A 474 0.45 13.57 -6.15
C ARG A 474 -0.03 14.84 -5.47
N MET A 475 0.34 14.98 -4.19
CA MET A 475 0.13 16.17 -3.38
C MET A 475 1.11 17.28 -3.77
N ALA A 476 0.64 18.53 -3.79
CA ALA A 476 1.48 19.70 -4.03
C ALA A 476 0.92 20.94 -3.33
N ALA A 477 1.73 22.00 -3.28
CA ALA A 477 1.29 23.29 -2.76
C ALA A 477 0.41 24.05 -3.77
N ARG A 478 0.57 23.77 -5.07
CA ARG A 478 -0.11 24.47 -6.17
C ARG A 478 -0.65 23.50 -7.21
N PRO A 479 -1.75 23.84 -7.90
CA PRO A 479 -2.38 22.96 -8.89
C PRO A 479 -1.51 22.64 -10.12
N GLU A 480 -0.54 23.50 -10.46
CA GLU A 480 0.41 23.29 -11.56
C GLU A 480 1.47 22.20 -11.21
N GLU A 481 1.56 21.81 -9.96
CA GLU A 481 2.59 20.87 -9.47
C GLU A 481 2.00 19.53 -9.01
N GLY A 482 0.68 19.45 -8.84
CA GLY A 482 0.03 18.23 -8.36
C GLY A 482 -1.48 18.19 -8.56
N VAL A 483 -2.10 17.16 -8.03
CA VAL A 483 -3.52 16.87 -8.18
C VAL A 483 -4.31 17.19 -6.92
N VAL A 484 -3.70 17.03 -5.75
CA VAL A 484 -4.32 17.32 -4.46
C VAL A 484 -3.51 18.33 -3.66
N ASP A 485 -4.20 19.10 -2.83
CA ASP A 485 -3.58 20.02 -1.88
C ASP A 485 -3.05 19.29 -0.63
N ARG A 486 -2.50 20.05 0.32
CA ARG A 486 -1.94 19.51 1.57
C ARG A 486 -2.95 18.72 2.42
N ASP A 487 -4.25 18.96 2.25
CA ASP A 487 -5.32 18.28 2.98
C ASP A 487 -5.94 17.14 2.17
N CYS A 488 -5.23 16.72 1.10
CA CYS A 488 -5.65 15.68 0.17
C CYS A 488 -6.89 16.02 -0.66
N ARG A 489 -7.32 17.29 -0.72
CA ARG A 489 -8.44 17.74 -1.54
C ARG A 489 -7.99 17.91 -2.98
N VAL A 490 -8.77 17.41 -3.92
CA VAL A 490 -8.52 17.55 -5.35
C VAL A 490 -8.63 19.01 -5.77
N PHE A 491 -7.59 19.56 -6.38
CA PHE A 491 -7.58 20.93 -6.87
C PHE A 491 -8.73 21.19 -7.85
N GLY A 492 -9.35 22.36 -7.72
CA GLY A 492 -10.53 22.75 -8.50
C GLY A 492 -11.85 22.21 -7.95
N THR A 493 -11.82 21.43 -6.86
CA THR A 493 -13.03 20.94 -6.19
C THR A 493 -13.11 21.39 -4.73
N ASP A 494 -14.32 21.40 -4.18
CA ASP A 494 -14.57 21.85 -2.81
C ASP A 494 -14.84 20.69 -1.83
N ASN A 495 -15.17 19.47 -2.34
CA ASN A 495 -15.60 18.36 -1.51
C ASN A 495 -15.07 16.99 -1.95
N LEU A 496 -14.04 16.95 -2.81
CA LEU A 496 -13.45 15.69 -3.28
C LEU A 496 -12.04 15.52 -2.73
N TYR A 497 -11.79 14.39 -2.09
CA TYR A 497 -10.52 14.07 -1.42
C TYR A 497 -9.97 12.72 -1.88
N ILE A 498 -8.67 12.49 -1.72
CA ILE A 498 -8.01 11.23 -2.03
C ILE A 498 -7.22 10.73 -0.81
N ALA A 499 -7.54 9.53 -0.32
CA ALA A 499 -6.89 8.89 0.83
C ALA A 499 -6.17 7.60 0.39
N THR A 500 -5.11 7.73 -0.40
CA THR A 500 -4.32 6.60 -0.91
C THR A 500 -2.86 6.98 -1.09
N ALA A 501 -1.99 6.00 -1.38
CA ALA A 501 -0.60 6.28 -1.71
C ALA A 501 -0.42 7.04 -3.03
N SER A 502 -1.44 7.14 -3.90
CA SER A 502 -1.33 7.93 -5.13
C SER A 502 -1.04 9.42 -4.88
N VAL A 503 -1.32 9.92 -3.65
CA VAL A 503 -1.04 11.32 -3.28
C VAL A 503 0.41 11.58 -2.88
N PHE A 504 1.25 10.54 -2.73
CA PHE A 504 2.65 10.72 -2.31
C PHE A 504 3.47 11.40 -3.41
N PRO A 505 4.14 12.53 -3.16
CA PRO A 505 5.09 13.11 -4.10
C PRO A 505 6.33 12.24 -4.31
N THR A 506 6.83 11.64 -3.22
CA THR A 506 7.97 10.71 -3.14
C THR A 506 7.65 9.63 -2.12
N GLY A 507 8.23 8.44 -2.25
CA GLY A 507 7.91 7.28 -1.41
C GLY A 507 9.09 6.59 -0.74
N GLU A 508 10.33 7.08 -0.88
CA GLU A 508 11.57 6.39 -0.48
C GLU A 508 11.59 4.89 -0.88
N CYS A 509 12.32 4.05 -0.16
CA CYS A 509 12.32 2.59 -0.33
C CYS A 509 11.33 1.86 0.61
N ALA A 510 10.45 2.60 1.32
CA ALA A 510 9.60 2.05 2.37
C ALA A 510 8.25 1.52 1.89
N THR A 511 7.65 0.67 2.72
CA THR A 511 6.26 0.23 2.51
C THR A 511 5.29 1.37 2.83
N PRO A 512 4.35 1.76 1.94
CA PRO A 512 3.55 2.97 2.10
C PRO A 512 2.41 2.85 3.11
N THR A 513 2.05 1.64 3.56
CA THR A 513 0.81 1.38 4.31
C THR A 513 0.69 2.20 5.59
N PHE A 514 1.79 2.38 6.34
CA PHE A 514 1.75 3.13 7.60
C PHE A 514 1.45 4.62 7.35
N THR A 515 2.05 5.20 6.32
CA THR A 515 1.79 6.58 5.94
C THR A 515 0.40 6.77 5.31
N ILE A 516 -0.10 5.79 4.54
CA ILE A 516 -1.49 5.78 4.06
C ILE A 516 -2.46 5.85 5.24
N ALA A 517 -2.24 5.04 6.28
CA ALA A 517 -3.09 5.03 7.47
C ALA A 517 -3.04 6.36 8.22
N ALA A 518 -1.84 6.93 8.41
CA ALA A 518 -1.68 8.23 9.06
C ALA A 518 -2.35 9.37 8.28
N LEU A 519 -2.22 9.40 6.95
CA LEU A 519 -2.91 10.37 6.10
C LEU A 519 -4.43 10.20 6.16
N ALA A 520 -4.95 8.97 6.20
CA ALA A 520 -6.38 8.72 6.37
C ALA A 520 -6.89 9.27 7.71
N ARG A 521 -6.11 9.11 8.80
CA ARG A 521 -6.44 9.69 10.12
C ARG A 521 -6.40 11.22 10.11
N ARG A 522 -5.35 11.79 9.48
CA ARG A 522 -5.24 13.25 9.31
C ARG A 522 -6.42 13.80 8.51
N LEU A 523 -6.82 13.14 7.42
CA LEU A 523 -8.00 13.52 6.64
C LEU A 523 -9.28 13.37 7.47
N SER A 524 -9.43 12.32 8.26
CA SER A 524 -10.58 12.19 9.18
C SER A 524 -10.68 13.36 10.15
N ALA A 525 -9.56 13.79 10.75
CA ALA A 525 -9.53 14.96 11.63
C ALA A 525 -9.91 16.25 10.88
N HIS A 526 -9.42 16.44 9.65
CA HIS A 526 -9.76 17.57 8.81
C HIS A 526 -11.28 17.62 8.47
N LEU A 527 -11.88 16.51 8.05
CA LEU A 527 -13.31 16.43 7.72
C LEU A 527 -14.20 16.68 8.94
N LEU A 528 -13.76 16.26 10.14
CA LEU A 528 -14.47 16.56 11.39
C LEU A 528 -14.43 18.06 11.72
N ALA A 529 -13.27 18.71 11.54
CA ALA A 529 -13.13 20.15 11.76
C ALA A 529 -14.03 20.96 10.82
N LEU A 530 -14.08 20.61 9.54
CA LEU A 530 -14.98 21.26 8.56
C LEU A 530 -16.45 21.18 9.01
N ARG A 531 -16.91 20.03 9.47
CA ARG A 531 -18.28 19.86 9.96
C ARG A 531 -18.56 20.72 11.20
N ASP A 532 -17.62 20.79 12.12
CA ASP A 532 -17.79 21.55 13.34
C ASP A 532 -17.84 23.07 13.05
N ASP A 533 -17.04 23.56 12.08
CA ASP A 533 -17.07 24.92 11.60
C ASP A 533 -18.41 25.26 10.90
N GLU A 534 -18.97 24.36 10.09
CA GLU A 534 -20.28 24.54 9.45
C GLU A 534 -21.43 24.59 10.47
N ARG A 535 -21.33 23.89 11.60
CA ARG A 535 -22.34 23.89 12.67
C ARG A 535 -22.23 25.06 13.65
N ALA A 536 -21.07 25.66 13.78
CA ALA A 536 -20.83 26.75 14.71
C ALA A 536 -21.72 28.00 14.47
N PRO A 537 -22.05 28.42 13.24
CA PRO A 537 -22.99 29.50 13.00
C PRO A 537 -24.45 29.18 13.40
N ALA A 538 -24.88 27.93 13.23
CA ALA A 538 -26.24 27.49 13.55
C ALA A 538 -26.53 27.50 15.06
N LEU A 539 -25.51 27.42 15.91
CA LEU A 539 -25.63 27.51 17.36
C LEU A 539 -25.59 28.97 17.89
N ARG A 540 -25.30 29.96 17.03
CA ARG A 540 -25.28 31.40 17.35
C ARG A 540 -26.49 32.17 16.83
N ALA A 541 -27.57 31.50 16.40
CA ALA A 541 -28.81 32.17 16.05
C ALA A 541 -29.47 32.76 17.29
N PRO A 542 -29.88 34.04 17.31
CA PRO A 542 -30.15 34.79 18.50
C PRO A 542 -31.54 34.47 19.08
N GLY A 543 -31.56 33.93 20.26
CA GLY A 543 -32.69 34.02 21.15
C GLY A 543 -32.35 34.94 22.30
N ASP A 544 -32.25 36.27 22.07
CA ASP A 544 -32.36 37.28 23.13
C ASP A 544 -32.47 38.66 22.48
N GLN A 545 -33.67 39.09 22.28
CA GLN A 545 -34.10 40.50 22.38
C GLN A 545 -35.33 40.56 23.27
#